data_826e4b72298b2f61d288f6a2b06f9e5b
#
_entry.id   826e4b72298b2f61d288f6a2b06f9e5b
#
_cell.length_a   1.000
_cell.length_b   1.000
_cell.length_c   1.000
_cell.angle_alpha   90.00
_cell.angle_beta   90.00
_cell.angle_gamma   90.00
#
_symmetry.space_group_name_H-M   'P 1'
#
loop_
_entity.id
_entity.type
_entity.pdbx_description
1 polymer ?
#
loop_
_entity_poly.entity_id
_entity_poly.type
_entity_poly.pdbx_seq_one_letter_code
_entity_poly.pdbx_strand_id
1 'polypeptide(L)'
;MKKLLNTLYAMSEDIYLSLDGENVVANRDKQELARYPLHTLQSIISFSYAGLSPALMGECANRGIGVALCSPRGRFLARVCGEINGNVLLRREQYRTADDEAGSCRIARCMIFGKLYNSRWSIERTKRDHGMRVDGEALSNASVQIKELLPKVLDETSLDGLRGLEGNGANAYFGVLDQLILNDKGTFSFNGRSRRPPLDPVNAMLSFAYSILAHDCASALEAAGLDPYVGFLHRDRPGRTSLALDLMEELRPCMADRFVLTLINNRVMDEKDFIRQESGAVLLNDDGRRKFFKYWQDKKREGLTHPYLGEKLQWGMVPYIQAQLLARYLRGDLDDYPPFLWK
;
A
#
# COMPACT_ATOMS: atom_id res chain seq x y z
N MET A 1 -1.48 -16.24 -14.04
CA MET A 1 -1.30 -14.87 -13.47
C MET A 1 -2.51 -14.02 -13.82
N LYS A 2 -3.07 -13.23 -12.88
CA LYS A 2 -4.18 -12.32 -13.18
C LYS A 2 -3.67 -11.16 -14.05
N LYS A 3 -4.29 -10.94 -15.21
CA LYS A 3 -3.87 -9.90 -16.18
C LYS A 3 -4.70 -8.61 -16.07
N LEU A 4 -5.83 -8.63 -15.35
CA LEU A 4 -6.76 -7.49 -15.24
C LEU A 4 -6.71 -6.90 -13.84
N LEU A 5 -6.55 -5.59 -13.76
CA LEU A 5 -6.50 -4.84 -12.51
C LEU A 5 -7.60 -3.79 -12.52
N ASN A 6 -8.81 -4.21 -12.20
CA ASN A 6 -9.93 -3.28 -12.07
C ASN A 6 -10.42 -3.26 -10.63
N THR A 7 -10.37 -2.10 -9.99
CA THR A 7 -11.04 -1.84 -8.72
C THR A 7 -12.23 -0.93 -8.97
N LEU A 8 -13.40 -1.33 -8.49
CA LEU A 8 -14.59 -0.49 -8.49
C LEU A 8 -14.60 0.36 -7.21
N TYR A 9 -14.68 1.68 -7.37
CA TYR A 9 -14.81 2.62 -6.25
C TYR A 9 -16.21 3.21 -6.23
N ALA A 10 -17.01 2.88 -5.21
CA ALA A 10 -18.29 3.54 -4.95
C ALA A 10 -18.04 4.75 -4.06
N MET A 11 -17.93 5.94 -4.67
CA MET A 11 -17.46 7.16 -4.02
C MET A 11 -18.55 7.99 -3.31
N SER A 12 -19.80 7.90 -3.77
CA SER A 12 -20.91 8.67 -3.19
C SER A 12 -21.53 7.90 -2.02
N GLU A 13 -21.95 8.63 -0.99
CA GLU A 13 -22.41 8.07 0.29
C GLU A 13 -23.70 7.25 0.19
N ASP A 14 -24.47 7.46 -0.87
CA ASP A 14 -25.81 6.94 -1.12
C ASP A 14 -25.85 5.79 -2.15
N ILE A 15 -24.71 5.33 -2.64
CA ILE A 15 -24.65 4.24 -3.61
C ILE A 15 -24.78 2.88 -2.91
N TYR A 16 -25.82 2.12 -3.25
CA TYR A 16 -25.97 0.72 -2.88
C TYR A 16 -25.48 -0.19 -4.02
N LEU A 17 -24.63 -1.17 -3.68
CA LEU A 17 -24.13 -2.15 -4.65
C LEU A 17 -24.86 -3.49 -4.49
N SER A 18 -25.35 -4.04 -5.58
CA SER A 18 -26.05 -5.33 -5.60
C SER A 18 -25.50 -6.26 -6.68
N LEU A 19 -25.79 -7.55 -6.54
CA LEU A 19 -25.51 -8.57 -7.55
C LEU A 19 -26.73 -8.70 -8.47
N ASP A 20 -26.47 -8.69 -9.78
CA ASP A 20 -27.45 -9.09 -10.79
C ASP A 20 -26.76 -9.93 -11.87
N GLY A 21 -27.05 -11.24 -11.86
CA GLY A 21 -26.32 -12.22 -12.66
C GLY A 21 -24.81 -12.18 -12.38
N GLU A 22 -24.03 -11.94 -13.41
CA GLU A 22 -22.57 -11.83 -13.36
C GLU A 22 -22.06 -10.38 -13.14
N ASN A 23 -22.94 -9.47 -12.70
CA ASN A 23 -22.61 -8.06 -12.65
C ASN A 23 -22.81 -7.46 -11.25
N VAL A 24 -21.93 -6.50 -10.91
CA VAL A 24 -22.19 -5.53 -9.85
C VAL A 24 -23.05 -4.41 -10.43
N VAL A 25 -24.17 -4.14 -9.79
CA VAL A 25 -25.07 -3.04 -10.13
C VAL A 25 -24.98 -1.98 -9.05
N ALA A 26 -24.67 -0.76 -9.47
CA ALA A 26 -24.66 0.41 -8.59
C ALA A 26 -26.02 1.11 -8.68
N ASN A 27 -26.71 1.21 -7.55
CA ASN A 27 -28.03 1.79 -7.44
C ASN A 27 -28.02 3.02 -6.52
N ARG A 28 -28.87 4.01 -6.86
CA ARG A 28 -29.21 5.15 -6.02
C ARG A 28 -30.74 5.32 -6.09
N ASP A 29 -31.39 5.43 -4.94
CA ASP A 29 -32.85 5.61 -4.87
C ASP A 29 -33.66 4.60 -5.74
N LYS A 30 -33.19 3.33 -5.74
CA LYS A 30 -33.74 2.22 -6.57
C LYS A 30 -33.56 2.39 -8.09
N GLN A 31 -32.79 3.37 -8.54
CA GLN A 31 -32.42 3.54 -9.94
C GLN A 31 -31.01 2.99 -10.20
N GLU A 32 -30.86 2.20 -11.25
CA GLU A 32 -29.56 1.73 -11.71
C GLU A 32 -28.78 2.89 -12.32
N LEU A 33 -27.58 3.15 -11.77
CA LEU A 33 -26.66 4.16 -12.25
C LEU A 33 -25.59 3.59 -13.18
N ALA A 34 -25.15 2.37 -12.87
CA ALA A 34 -24.07 1.73 -13.61
C ALA A 34 -24.04 0.23 -13.35
N ARG A 35 -23.45 -0.51 -14.27
CA ARG A 35 -23.31 -1.97 -14.25
C ARG A 35 -21.88 -2.36 -14.64
N TYR A 36 -21.25 -3.25 -13.85
CA TYR A 36 -19.86 -3.69 -14.06
C TYR A 36 -19.76 -5.20 -13.99
N PRO A 37 -19.19 -5.88 -15.00
CA PRO A 37 -19.00 -7.33 -14.96
C PRO A 37 -18.02 -7.76 -13.86
N LEU A 38 -18.40 -8.71 -13.01
CA LEU A 38 -17.58 -9.21 -11.90
C LEU A 38 -16.24 -9.78 -12.37
N HIS A 39 -16.20 -10.48 -13.52
CA HIS A 39 -14.99 -11.09 -14.05
C HIS A 39 -13.91 -10.06 -14.40
N THR A 40 -14.25 -8.78 -14.54
CA THR A 40 -13.32 -7.68 -14.79
C THR A 40 -12.75 -7.08 -13.51
N LEU A 41 -13.34 -7.39 -12.33
CA LEU A 41 -13.00 -6.77 -11.07
C LEU A 41 -12.03 -7.64 -10.27
N GLN A 42 -11.10 -6.99 -9.61
CA GLN A 42 -10.23 -7.57 -8.58
C GLN A 42 -10.62 -7.14 -7.19
N SER A 43 -11.18 -5.95 -7.06
CA SER A 43 -11.63 -5.44 -5.78
C SER A 43 -12.76 -4.42 -5.95
N ILE A 44 -13.50 -4.25 -4.86
CA ILE A 44 -14.52 -3.21 -4.68
C ILE A 44 -14.17 -2.44 -3.42
N ILE A 45 -14.09 -1.12 -3.50
CA ILE A 45 -13.93 -0.25 -2.34
C ILE A 45 -15.14 0.68 -2.29
N SER A 46 -15.95 0.50 -1.26
CA SER A 46 -17.14 1.33 -1.06
C SER A 46 -16.91 2.36 0.04
N PHE A 47 -17.17 3.62 -0.29
CA PHE A 47 -17.22 4.75 0.64
C PHE A 47 -18.66 5.12 1.00
N SER A 48 -19.60 4.27 0.63
CA SER A 48 -21.02 4.47 0.86
C SER A 48 -21.48 3.83 2.16
N TYR A 49 -22.36 4.51 2.87
CA TYR A 49 -23.09 3.93 4.00
C TYR A 49 -24.32 3.13 3.57
N ALA A 50 -24.75 3.24 2.31
CA ALA A 50 -25.84 2.42 1.79
C ALA A 50 -25.48 0.92 1.71
N GLY A 51 -24.19 0.60 1.59
CA GLY A 51 -23.67 -0.76 1.72
C GLY A 51 -23.74 -1.60 0.45
N LEU A 52 -23.63 -2.92 0.64
CA LEU A 52 -23.66 -3.93 -0.42
C LEU A 52 -24.66 -5.03 -0.07
N SER A 53 -25.23 -5.68 -1.10
CA SER A 53 -26.09 -6.85 -0.88
C SER A 53 -25.29 -8.06 -0.37
N PRO A 54 -25.85 -8.90 0.52
CA PRO A 54 -25.20 -10.14 0.95
C PRO A 54 -24.85 -11.08 -0.21
N ALA A 55 -25.68 -11.14 -1.24
CA ALA A 55 -25.42 -11.93 -2.45
C ALA A 55 -24.15 -11.45 -3.17
N LEU A 56 -23.95 -10.14 -3.31
CA LEU A 56 -22.74 -9.58 -3.91
C LEU A 56 -21.52 -9.87 -3.05
N MET A 57 -21.65 -9.74 -1.73
CA MET A 57 -20.54 -10.04 -0.80
C MET A 57 -20.09 -11.50 -0.94
N GLY A 58 -21.05 -12.44 -0.94
CA GLY A 58 -20.77 -13.88 -1.09
C GLY A 58 -20.13 -14.21 -2.42
N GLU A 59 -20.67 -13.67 -3.52
CA GLU A 59 -20.13 -13.93 -4.86
C GLU A 59 -18.71 -13.32 -5.04
N CYS A 60 -18.46 -12.12 -4.51
CA CYS A 60 -17.13 -11.56 -4.48
C CYS A 60 -16.13 -12.43 -3.69
N ALA A 61 -16.55 -12.92 -2.53
CA ALA A 61 -15.75 -13.81 -1.70
C ALA A 61 -15.40 -15.12 -2.44
N ASN A 62 -16.37 -15.76 -3.08
CA ASN A 62 -16.19 -16.99 -3.85
C ASN A 62 -15.22 -16.82 -5.03
N ARG A 63 -15.26 -15.65 -5.68
CA ARG A 63 -14.36 -15.31 -6.81
C ARG A 63 -13.00 -14.74 -6.38
N GLY A 64 -12.75 -14.55 -5.09
CA GLY A 64 -11.54 -13.91 -4.58
C GLY A 64 -11.44 -12.43 -4.95
N ILE A 65 -12.59 -11.75 -5.14
CA ILE A 65 -12.69 -10.30 -5.37
C ILE A 65 -12.66 -9.63 -3.99
N GLY A 66 -11.63 -8.84 -3.71
CA GLY A 66 -11.52 -8.12 -2.44
C GLY A 66 -12.62 -7.07 -2.30
N VAL A 67 -13.31 -7.04 -1.14
CA VAL A 67 -14.32 -6.01 -0.85
C VAL A 67 -13.96 -5.29 0.44
N ALA A 68 -13.74 -3.98 0.34
CA ALA A 68 -13.50 -3.10 1.48
C ALA A 68 -14.62 -2.08 1.62
N LEU A 69 -15.06 -1.88 2.86
CA LEU A 69 -15.98 -0.84 3.26
C LEU A 69 -15.19 0.26 3.98
N CYS A 70 -15.33 1.48 3.52
CA CYS A 70 -14.71 2.66 4.10
C CYS A 70 -15.78 3.69 4.46
N SER A 71 -15.50 4.53 5.45
CA SER A 71 -16.34 5.71 5.66
C SER A 71 -16.20 6.66 4.47
N PRO A 72 -17.15 7.59 4.25
CA PRO A 72 -17.02 8.63 3.21
C PRO A 72 -15.75 9.46 3.34
N ARG A 73 -15.19 9.56 4.54
CA ARG A 73 -13.91 10.27 4.81
C ARG A 73 -12.66 9.40 4.58
N GLY A 74 -12.82 8.19 4.04
CA GLY A 74 -11.71 7.29 3.71
C GLY A 74 -11.19 6.41 4.86
N ARG A 75 -11.85 6.44 6.07
CA ARG A 75 -11.48 5.53 7.16
C ARG A 75 -11.98 4.12 6.83
N PHE A 76 -11.08 3.14 6.86
CA PHE A 76 -11.45 1.72 6.77
C PHE A 76 -12.43 1.33 7.88
N LEU A 77 -13.51 0.65 7.53
CA LEU A 77 -14.55 0.17 8.46
C LEU A 77 -14.54 -1.35 8.56
N ALA A 78 -14.64 -2.04 7.42
CA ALA A 78 -14.75 -3.49 7.37
C ALA A 78 -14.27 -4.04 6.02
N ARG A 79 -14.02 -5.33 5.99
CA ARG A 79 -13.72 -6.09 4.79
C ARG A 79 -14.59 -7.33 4.75
N VAL A 80 -15.04 -7.72 3.55
CA VAL A 80 -15.71 -8.99 3.34
C VAL A 80 -14.65 -10.08 3.19
N CYS A 81 -14.73 -11.09 4.06
CA CYS A 81 -13.93 -12.31 3.98
C CYS A 81 -14.88 -13.47 3.75
N GLY A 82 -14.60 -14.29 2.74
CA GLY A 82 -15.31 -15.55 2.50
C GLY A 82 -14.75 -16.69 3.30
N GLU A 83 -15.18 -17.91 2.94
CA GLU A 83 -14.54 -19.13 3.43
C GLU A 83 -13.04 -19.10 3.12
N ILE A 84 -12.26 -19.44 4.14
CA ILE A 84 -10.82 -19.46 4.01
C ILE A 84 -10.45 -20.78 3.30
N ASN A 85 -10.50 -20.79 1.99
CA ASN A 85 -10.07 -21.89 1.12
C ASN A 85 -8.53 -21.92 0.99
N GLY A 86 -7.82 -21.78 2.12
CA GLY A 86 -6.37 -21.74 2.12
C GLY A 86 -5.72 -22.99 2.67
N ASN A 87 -4.49 -23.25 2.25
CA ASN A 87 -3.67 -24.33 2.75
C ASN A 87 -3.45 -24.18 4.26
N VAL A 88 -4.11 -25.04 5.06
CA VAL A 88 -3.97 -25.05 6.53
C VAL A 88 -2.50 -25.21 6.95
N LEU A 89 -1.72 -26.01 6.21
CA LEU A 89 -0.30 -26.23 6.52
C LEU A 89 0.51 -24.95 6.35
N LEU A 90 0.22 -24.13 5.33
CA LEU A 90 0.88 -22.86 5.10
C LEU A 90 0.63 -21.87 6.27
N ARG A 91 -0.62 -21.79 6.77
CA ARG A 91 -0.92 -20.93 7.93
C ARG A 91 -0.28 -21.44 9.20
N ARG A 92 -0.30 -22.75 9.43
CA ARG A 92 0.40 -23.32 10.58
C ARG A 92 1.89 -23.01 10.54
N GLU A 93 2.51 -23.04 9.35
CA GLU A 93 3.91 -22.64 9.20
C GLU A 93 4.11 -21.15 9.41
N GLN A 94 3.22 -20.30 8.87
CA GLN A 94 3.23 -18.86 9.16
C GLN A 94 3.19 -18.59 10.67
N TYR A 95 2.29 -19.23 11.41
CA TYR A 95 2.15 -19.01 12.86
C TYR A 95 3.39 -19.50 13.63
N ARG A 96 3.92 -20.68 13.29
CA ARG A 96 5.16 -21.17 13.91
C ARG A 96 6.35 -20.24 13.65
N THR A 97 6.47 -19.75 12.42
CA THR A 97 7.52 -18.78 12.06
C THR A 97 7.34 -17.45 12.79
N ALA A 98 6.08 -17.02 13.01
CA ALA A 98 5.79 -15.79 13.75
C ALA A 98 6.07 -15.93 15.26
N ASP A 99 5.90 -17.13 15.82
CA ASP A 99 6.22 -17.46 17.21
C ASP A 99 7.74 -17.64 17.44
N ASP A 100 8.52 -17.89 16.36
CA ASP A 100 9.98 -17.95 16.39
C ASP A 100 10.60 -16.58 16.04
N GLU A 101 11.26 -15.95 17.01
CA GLU A 101 11.88 -14.64 16.81
C GLU A 101 12.94 -14.66 15.69
N ALA A 102 13.73 -15.72 15.58
CA ALA A 102 14.75 -15.84 14.54
C ALA A 102 14.12 -16.02 13.15
N GLY A 103 13.03 -16.80 13.04
CA GLY A 103 12.24 -16.95 11.82
C GLY A 103 11.59 -15.64 11.38
N SER A 104 10.95 -14.95 12.33
CA SER A 104 10.36 -13.63 12.11
C SER A 104 11.41 -12.60 11.67
N CYS A 105 12.56 -12.58 12.32
CA CYS A 105 13.65 -11.66 12.01
C CYS A 105 14.19 -11.87 10.58
N ARG A 106 14.32 -13.12 10.11
CA ARG A 106 14.76 -13.40 8.73
C ARG A 106 13.84 -12.77 7.69
N ILE A 107 12.52 -12.90 7.85
CA ILE A 107 11.53 -12.33 6.92
C ILE A 107 11.50 -10.79 7.04
N ALA A 108 11.41 -10.29 8.27
CA ALA A 108 11.37 -8.85 8.56
C ALA A 108 12.59 -8.12 7.99
N ARG A 109 13.77 -8.72 8.09
CA ARG A 109 15.02 -8.23 7.55
C ARG A 109 14.95 -7.98 6.04
N CYS A 110 14.41 -8.94 5.28
CA CYS A 110 14.22 -8.80 3.84
C CYS A 110 13.27 -7.64 3.49
N MET A 111 12.16 -7.51 4.22
CA MET A 111 11.18 -6.44 4.00
C MET A 111 11.76 -5.05 4.33
N ILE A 112 12.51 -4.92 5.43
CA ILE A 112 13.18 -3.66 5.80
C ILE A 112 14.32 -3.33 4.85
N PHE A 113 15.09 -4.33 4.40
CA PHE A 113 16.09 -4.12 3.38
C PHE A 113 15.46 -3.56 2.09
N GLY A 114 14.34 -4.14 1.62
CA GLY A 114 13.57 -3.65 0.47
C GLY A 114 13.09 -2.21 0.67
N LYS A 115 12.56 -1.88 1.84
CA LYS A 115 12.16 -0.52 2.19
C LYS A 115 13.30 0.48 2.07
N LEU A 116 14.42 0.22 2.73
CA LEU A 116 15.57 1.12 2.73
C LEU A 116 16.20 1.25 1.35
N TYR A 117 16.32 0.14 0.63
CA TYR A 117 16.81 0.12 -0.74
C TYR A 117 15.93 1.01 -1.65
N ASN A 118 14.62 0.84 -1.62
CA ASN A 118 13.68 1.60 -2.44
C ASN A 118 13.60 3.08 -2.03
N SER A 119 13.73 3.38 -0.73
CA SER A 119 13.82 4.77 -0.23
C SER A 119 15.06 5.47 -0.80
N ARG A 120 16.20 4.81 -0.75
CA ARG A 120 17.45 5.33 -1.31
C ARG A 120 17.32 5.59 -2.81
N TRP A 121 16.74 4.65 -3.58
CA TRP A 121 16.58 4.84 -5.02
C TRP A 121 15.58 5.93 -5.39
N SER A 122 14.59 6.22 -4.55
CA SER A 122 13.71 7.39 -4.72
C SER A 122 14.51 8.70 -4.61
N ILE A 123 15.46 8.80 -3.65
CA ILE A 123 16.36 9.94 -3.50
C ILE A 123 17.31 10.06 -4.70
N GLU A 124 18.02 8.96 -5.04
CA GLU A 124 19.01 8.95 -6.12
C GLU A 124 18.39 9.33 -7.47
N ARG A 125 17.18 8.88 -7.74
CA ARG A 125 16.47 9.22 -8.95
C ARG A 125 16.12 10.70 -9.03
N THR A 126 15.59 11.28 -7.95
CA THR A 126 15.30 12.72 -7.91
C THR A 126 16.57 13.55 -8.09
N LYS A 127 17.66 13.16 -7.42
CA LYS A 127 18.98 13.80 -7.58
C LYS A 127 19.48 13.72 -9.02
N ARG A 128 19.38 12.57 -9.67
CA ARG A 128 19.81 12.38 -11.07
C ARG A 128 18.96 13.20 -12.04
N ASP A 129 17.63 13.14 -11.90
CA ASP A 129 16.70 13.70 -12.88
C ASP A 129 16.47 15.21 -12.65
N HIS A 130 16.70 15.72 -11.43
CA HIS A 130 16.40 17.10 -11.02
C HIS A 130 17.49 17.79 -10.20
N GLY A 131 18.74 17.36 -10.31
CA GLY A 131 19.87 17.81 -9.49
C GLY A 131 20.06 19.35 -9.42
N MET A 132 19.69 20.08 -10.49
CA MET A 132 19.76 21.55 -10.49
C MET A 132 18.63 22.26 -9.71
N ARG A 133 17.62 21.52 -9.25
CA ARG A 133 16.42 22.06 -8.59
C ARG A 133 16.33 21.70 -7.12
N VAL A 134 17.25 20.86 -6.64
CA VAL A 134 17.24 20.26 -5.31
C VAL A 134 18.59 20.46 -4.63
N ASP A 135 18.60 20.38 -3.30
CA ASP A 135 19.86 20.32 -2.54
C ASP A 135 20.53 18.94 -2.75
N GLY A 136 21.45 18.90 -3.71
CA GLY A 136 22.17 17.69 -4.10
C GLY A 136 23.08 17.15 -2.98
N GLU A 137 23.57 18.01 -2.08
CA GLU A 137 24.39 17.60 -0.94
C GLU A 137 23.54 16.93 0.13
N ALA A 138 22.42 17.54 0.53
CA ALA A 138 21.48 16.96 1.48
C ALA A 138 20.97 15.59 1.00
N LEU A 139 20.58 15.50 -0.29
CA LEU A 139 20.13 14.24 -0.89
C LEU A 139 21.23 13.18 -0.90
N SER A 140 22.50 13.58 -1.18
CA SER A 140 23.63 12.66 -1.18
C SER A 140 23.90 12.12 0.22
N ASN A 141 23.89 13.00 1.22
CA ASN A 141 24.12 12.62 2.61
C ASN A 141 23.05 11.63 3.10
N ALA A 142 21.77 11.89 2.83
CA ALA A 142 20.67 10.97 3.17
C ALA A 142 20.82 9.62 2.44
N SER A 143 21.18 9.63 1.15
CA SER A 143 21.39 8.41 0.37
C SER A 143 22.56 7.57 0.92
N VAL A 144 23.66 8.21 1.32
CA VAL A 144 24.82 7.54 1.93
C VAL A 144 24.44 6.95 3.28
N GLN A 145 23.77 7.70 4.15
CA GLN A 145 23.30 7.21 5.44
C GLN A 145 22.42 5.95 5.28
N ILE A 146 21.45 5.98 4.35
CA ILE A 146 20.61 4.79 4.10
C ILE A 146 21.45 3.63 3.54
N LYS A 147 22.40 3.90 2.64
CA LYS A 147 23.29 2.87 2.09
C LYS A 147 24.09 2.16 3.18
N GLU A 148 24.59 2.90 4.18
CA GLU A 148 25.35 2.34 5.31
C GLU A 148 24.50 1.51 6.27
N LEU A 149 23.17 1.68 6.26
CA LEU A 149 22.27 0.85 7.04
C LEU A 149 22.00 -0.51 6.37
N LEU A 150 22.08 -0.62 5.04
CA LEU A 150 21.72 -1.85 4.32
C LEU A 150 22.50 -3.09 4.79
N PRO A 151 23.86 -3.08 4.91
CA PRO A 151 24.58 -4.23 5.45
C PRO A 151 24.21 -4.52 6.91
N LYS A 152 24.01 -3.48 7.74
CA LYS A 152 23.60 -3.65 9.14
C LYS A 152 22.24 -4.34 9.26
N VAL A 153 21.29 -4.05 8.34
CA VAL A 153 20.01 -4.75 8.29
C VAL A 153 20.20 -6.21 7.96
N LEU A 154 21.11 -6.57 7.06
CA LEU A 154 21.37 -7.97 6.69
C LEU A 154 21.99 -8.78 7.83
N ASP A 155 22.80 -8.13 8.67
CA ASP A 155 23.52 -8.77 9.80
C ASP A 155 22.69 -8.77 11.09
N GLU A 156 21.56 -8.00 11.15
CA GLU A 156 20.76 -7.88 12.37
C GLU A 156 19.99 -9.17 12.67
N THR A 157 19.99 -9.57 13.92
CA THR A 157 19.39 -10.81 14.41
C THR A 157 18.22 -10.61 15.36
N SER A 158 17.92 -9.37 15.75
CA SER A 158 16.82 -9.04 16.64
C SER A 158 15.76 -8.15 15.96
N LEU A 159 14.51 -8.36 16.28
CA LEU A 159 13.41 -7.53 15.75
C LEU A 159 13.47 -6.09 16.27
N ASP A 160 13.93 -5.88 17.50
CA ASP A 160 14.07 -4.53 18.07
C ASP A 160 15.25 -3.77 17.41
N GLY A 161 16.35 -4.45 17.12
CA GLY A 161 17.44 -3.88 16.31
C GLY A 161 16.97 -3.49 14.90
N LEU A 162 16.19 -4.37 14.24
CA LEU A 162 15.60 -4.05 12.93
C LEU A 162 14.68 -2.82 12.97
N ARG A 163 13.86 -2.69 14.01
CA ARG A 163 13.01 -1.48 14.20
C ARG A 163 13.85 -0.22 14.39
N GLY A 164 14.96 -0.33 15.11
CA GLY A 164 15.91 0.78 15.26
C GLY A 164 16.55 1.20 13.94
N LEU A 165 17.02 0.23 13.14
CA LEU A 165 17.59 0.48 11.81
C LEU A 165 16.54 1.04 10.83
N GLU A 166 15.32 0.51 10.85
CA GLU A 166 14.18 1.03 10.08
C GLU A 166 13.89 2.49 10.42
N GLY A 167 13.83 2.81 11.72
CA GLY A 167 13.59 4.17 12.22
C GLY A 167 14.70 5.14 11.77
N ASN A 168 15.96 4.74 11.85
CA ASN A 168 17.09 5.56 11.37
C ASN A 168 16.98 5.82 9.85
N GLY A 169 16.68 4.79 9.07
CA GLY A 169 16.49 4.95 7.63
C GLY A 169 15.28 5.79 7.28
N ALA A 170 14.17 5.66 8.02
CA ALA A 170 12.99 6.50 7.85
C ALA A 170 13.29 7.97 8.18
N ASN A 171 14.05 8.25 9.24
CA ASN A 171 14.49 9.61 9.59
C ASN A 171 15.35 10.22 8.48
N ALA A 172 16.32 9.50 7.94
CA ALA A 172 17.13 9.97 6.83
C ALA A 172 16.29 10.26 5.58
N TYR A 173 15.35 9.36 5.23
CA TYR A 173 14.48 9.51 4.07
C TYR A 173 13.49 10.68 4.21
N PHE A 174 12.73 10.72 5.32
CA PHE A 174 11.75 11.78 5.54
C PHE A 174 12.40 13.14 5.84
N GLY A 175 13.63 13.16 6.34
CA GLY A 175 14.40 14.39 6.52
C GLY A 175 14.66 15.14 5.22
N VAL A 176 14.68 14.45 4.08
CA VAL A 176 14.89 15.06 2.76
C VAL A 176 13.67 14.97 1.85
N LEU A 177 12.53 14.43 2.31
CA LEU A 177 11.35 14.25 1.47
C LEU A 177 10.85 15.57 0.86
N ASP A 178 10.96 16.68 1.59
CA ASP A 178 10.57 17.99 1.07
C ASP A 178 11.37 18.36 -0.19
N GLN A 179 12.63 17.95 -0.30
CA GLN A 179 13.45 18.19 -1.49
C GLN A 179 12.93 17.43 -2.73
N LEU A 180 12.17 16.36 -2.54
CA LEU A 180 11.58 15.58 -3.63
C LEU A 180 10.29 16.22 -4.15
N ILE A 181 9.75 17.20 -3.45
CA ILE A 181 8.62 18.03 -3.88
C ILE A 181 9.16 19.17 -4.74
N LEU A 182 8.90 19.14 -6.04
CA LEU A 182 9.49 20.04 -7.03
C LEU A 182 8.56 21.16 -7.47
N ASN A 183 7.28 21.08 -7.15
CA ASN A 183 6.26 22.04 -7.54
C ASN A 183 5.40 22.45 -6.35
N ASP A 184 4.86 23.68 -6.43
CA ASP A 184 3.88 24.25 -5.50
C ASP A 184 4.24 24.08 -4.02
N LYS A 185 5.44 24.50 -3.67
CA LYS A 185 5.96 24.49 -2.29
C LYS A 185 5.10 25.32 -1.31
N GLY A 186 4.28 26.22 -1.82
CA GLY A 186 3.36 27.01 -1.00
C GLY A 186 2.24 26.16 -0.41
N THR A 187 1.65 25.29 -1.23
CA THR A 187 0.60 24.36 -0.81
C THR A 187 1.18 23.06 -0.24
N PHE A 188 2.22 22.53 -0.89
CA PHE A 188 2.81 21.23 -0.57
C PHE A 188 4.20 21.37 0.05
N SER A 189 4.26 21.66 1.33
CA SER A 189 5.48 21.61 2.13
C SER A 189 5.43 20.42 3.09
N PHE A 190 6.59 19.81 3.34
CA PHE A 190 6.71 18.67 4.23
C PHE A 190 7.71 18.97 5.36
N ASN A 191 7.19 19.15 6.57
CA ASN A 191 7.97 19.47 7.77
C ASN A 191 8.13 18.28 8.72
N GLY A 192 8.05 17.06 8.17
CA GLY A 192 8.11 15.84 8.96
C GLY A 192 6.82 15.03 8.91
N ARG A 193 6.88 13.79 9.38
CA ARG A 193 5.77 12.84 9.28
C ARG A 193 4.74 13.03 10.40
N SER A 194 3.54 13.57 10.10
CA SER A 194 2.36 13.58 10.96
C SER A 194 1.33 12.56 10.49
N ARG A 195 0.78 11.76 11.41
CA ARG A 195 -0.06 10.60 11.03
C ARG A 195 -1.48 10.67 11.58
N ARG A 196 -1.66 11.10 12.81
CA ARG A 196 -2.94 11.06 13.55
C ARG A 196 -3.11 12.29 14.43
N PRO A 197 -3.63 13.34 13.86
CA PRO A 197 -4.05 13.53 12.47
C PRO A 197 -2.90 13.94 11.52
N PRO A 198 -3.06 13.85 10.19
CA PRO A 198 -2.19 14.51 9.24
C PRO A 198 -2.43 16.02 9.31
N LEU A 199 -1.35 16.82 9.33
CA LEU A 199 -1.42 18.27 9.59
C LEU A 199 -1.17 19.12 8.33
N ASP A 200 -0.81 18.48 7.22
CA ASP A 200 -0.55 19.11 5.93
C ASP A 200 -1.04 18.22 4.76
N PRO A 201 -1.18 18.77 3.55
CA PRO A 201 -1.65 18.05 2.37
C PRO A 201 -0.79 16.83 1.99
N VAL A 202 0.53 16.93 2.14
CA VAL A 202 1.46 15.84 1.81
C VAL A 202 1.23 14.65 2.76
N ASN A 203 1.16 14.92 4.06
CA ASN A 203 0.86 13.91 5.08
C ASN A 203 -0.54 13.31 4.93
N ALA A 204 -1.52 14.11 4.49
CA ALA A 204 -2.88 13.63 4.18
C ALA A 204 -2.84 12.61 3.03
N MET A 205 -2.17 12.94 1.93
CA MET A 205 -2.02 12.04 0.78
C MET A 205 -1.20 10.79 1.11
N LEU A 206 -0.08 10.92 1.83
CA LEU A 206 0.72 9.77 2.27
C LEU A 206 -0.08 8.82 3.14
N SER A 207 -0.85 9.36 4.11
CA SER A 207 -1.68 8.54 5.00
C SER A 207 -2.77 7.81 4.23
N PHE A 208 -3.35 8.46 3.23
CA PHE A 208 -4.38 7.89 2.37
C PHE A 208 -3.79 6.80 1.45
N ALA A 209 -2.65 7.07 0.80
CA ALA A 209 -1.93 6.10 -0.02
C ALA A 209 -1.56 4.83 0.77
N TYR A 210 -1.04 5.00 1.99
CA TYR A 210 -0.68 3.87 2.85
C TYR A 210 -1.89 3.04 3.26
N SER A 211 -3.04 3.68 3.52
CA SER A 211 -4.27 2.96 3.85
C SER A 211 -4.75 2.09 2.68
N ILE A 212 -4.69 2.60 1.46
CA ILE A 212 -5.05 1.85 0.25
C ILE A 212 -4.05 0.72 -0.01
N LEU A 213 -2.74 1.01 0.08
CA LEU A 213 -1.70 0.01 -0.15
C LEU A 213 -1.75 -1.11 0.90
N ALA A 214 -1.99 -0.79 2.18
CA ALA A 214 -2.16 -1.80 3.22
C ALA A 214 -3.36 -2.71 2.94
N HIS A 215 -4.46 -2.15 2.39
CA HIS A 215 -5.61 -2.94 1.96
C HIS A 215 -5.28 -3.84 0.75
N ASP A 216 -4.58 -3.31 -0.26
CA ASP A 216 -4.12 -4.11 -1.42
C ASP A 216 -3.20 -5.26 -0.95
N CYS A 217 -2.27 -5.00 0.00
CA CYS A 217 -1.42 -6.03 0.60
C CYS A 217 -2.21 -7.09 1.39
N ALA A 218 -3.20 -6.67 2.20
CA ALA A 218 -4.05 -7.60 2.94
C ALA A 218 -4.83 -8.52 2.01
N SER A 219 -5.44 -7.97 0.95
CA SER A 219 -6.16 -8.75 -0.06
C SER A 219 -5.23 -9.72 -0.81
N ALA A 220 -4.00 -9.30 -1.08
CA ALA A 220 -2.99 -10.14 -1.74
C ALA A 220 -2.56 -11.32 -0.85
N LEU A 221 -2.34 -11.09 0.44
CA LEU A 221 -1.99 -12.13 1.42
C LEU A 221 -3.11 -13.16 1.57
N GLU A 222 -4.36 -12.71 1.66
CA GLU A 222 -5.52 -13.63 1.69
C GLU A 222 -5.61 -14.47 0.42
N ALA A 223 -5.42 -13.86 -0.74
CA ALA A 223 -5.42 -14.60 -2.00
C ALA A 223 -4.28 -15.62 -2.10
N ALA A 224 -3.16 -15.40 -1.38
CA ALA A 224 -2.05 -16.34 -1.25
C ALA A 224 -2.29 -17.41 -0.17
N GLY A 225 -3.38 -17.32 0.60
CA GLY A 225 -3.71 -18.24 1.69
C GLY A 225 -3.03 -17.93 3.02
N LEU A 226 -2.45 -16.74 3.16
CA LEU A 226 -1.82 -16.25 4.39
C LEU A 226 -2.80 -15.44 5.25
N ASP A 227 -2.57 -15.44 6.56
CA ASP A 227 -3.31 -14.60 7.49
C ASP A 227 -2.69 -13.19 7.52
N PRO A 228 -3.40 -12.14 7.09
CA PRO A 228 -2.85 -10.79 7.06
C PRO A 228 -2.66 -10.16 8.45
N TYR A 229 -3.18 -10.78 9.51
CA TYR A 229 -3.10 -10.25 10.88
C TYR A 229 -1.83 -10.69 11.62
N VAL A 230 -1.29 -11.87 11.30
CA VAL A 230 -0.10 -12.43 11.95
C VAL A 230 1.15 -12.01 11.19
N GLY A 231 1.85 -11.01 11.74
CA GLY A 231 3.05 -10.40 11.15
C GLY A 231 4.35 -10.94 11.74
N PHE A 232 5.46 -10.54 11.13
CA PHE A 232 6.82 -10.90 11.55
C PHE A 232 7.56 -9.73 12.22
N LEU A 233 7.40 -8.50 11.69
CA LEU A 233 7.99 -7.27 12.26
C LEU A 233 7.03 -6.55 13.20
N HIS A 234 5.79 -6.36 12.75
CA HIS A 234 4.75 -5.72 13.53
C HIS A 234 4.15 -6.74 14.50
N ARG A 235 4.23 -6.44 15.80
CA ARG A 235 3.62 -7.29 16.85
C ARG A 235 2.11 -7.36 16.68
N ASP A 236 1.53 -8.49 17.04
CA ASP A 236 0.10 -8.71 16.99
C ASP A 236 -0.66 -7.72 17.90
N ARG A 237 -1.72 -7.17 17.34
CA ARG A 237 -2.67 -6.31 18.05
C ARG A 237 -4.07 -6.56 17.51
N PRO A 238 -5.10 -6.65 18.35
CA PRO A 238 -6.47 -6.81 17.88
C PRO A 238 -6.83 -5.78 16.78
N GLY A 239 -7.37 -6.26 15.68
CA GLY A 239 -7.80 -5.43 14.55
C GLY A 239 -6.67 -4.85 13.67
N ARG A 240 -5.39 -5.17 13.93
CA ARG A 240 -4.28 -4.72 13.10
C ARG A 240 -3.83 -5.81 12.13
N THR A 241 -3.84 -5.50 10.84
CA THR A 241 -3.34 -6.39 9.78
C THR A 241 -1.80 -6.33 9.74
N SER A 242 -1.16 -6.96 10.75
CA SER A 242 0.29 -6.83 10.99
C SER A 242 1.13 -7.28 9.80
N LEU A 243 0.81 -8.44 9.18
CA LEU A 243 1.55 -8.93 8.01
C LEU A 243 1.34 -8.04 6.77
N ALA A 244 0.13 -7.48 6.59
CA ALA A 244 -0.10 -6.54 5.50
C ALA A 244 0.74 -5.26 5.66
N LEU A 245 0.95 -4.80 6.89
CA LEU A 245 1.84 -3.68 7.17
C LEU A 245 3.30 -4.05 6.94
N ASP A 246 3.71 -5.28 7.28
CA ASP A 246 5.06 -5.77 7.01
C ASP A 246 5.35 -5.83 5.51
N LEU A 247 4.46 -6.47 4.74
CA LEU A 247 4.58 -6.58 3.29
C LEU A 247 4.59 -5.20 2.61
N MET A 248 3.79 -4.28 3.13
CA MET A 248 3.72 -2.93 2.61
C MET A 248 5.05 -2.16 2.76
N GLU A 249 5.89 -2.49 3.75
CA GLU A 249 7.12 -1.71 4.02
C GLU A 249 8.01 -1.58 2.79
N GLU A 250 8.26 -2.65 2.07
CA GLU A 250 9.10 -2.62 0.87
C GLU A 250 8.46 -1.88 -0.31
N LEU A 251 7.12 -1.72 -0.31
CA LEU A 251 6.36 -1.08 -1.39
C LEU A 251 6.09 0.41 -1.13
N ARG A 252 6.18 0.87 0.13
CA ARG A 252 5.89 2.29 0.48
C ARG A 252 6.68 3.27 -0.37
N PRO A 253 8.03 3.19 -0.46
CA PRO A 253 8.79 4.25 -1.13
C PRO A 253 8.53 4.29 -2.64
N CYS A 254 8.44 3.12 -3.28
CA CYS A 254 8.33 3.01 -4.73
C CYS A 254 6.90 3.08 -5.26
N MET A 255 5.90 2.68 -4.47
CA MET A 255 4.50 2.65 -4.91
C MET A 255 3.68 3.78 -4.30
N ALA A 256 3.77 4.05 -2.99
CA ALA A 256 2.95 5.06 -2.32
C ALA A 256 3.59 6.44 -2.31
N ASP A 257 4.81 6.57 -1.76
CA ASP A 257 5.46 7.89 -1.62
C ASP A 257 5.71 8.51 -2.97
N ARG A 258 6.28 7.74 -3.89
CA ARG A 258 6.54 8.18 -5.25
C ARG A 258 5.28 8.55 -6.01
N PHE A 259 4.18 7.84 -5.78
CA PHE A 259 2.89 8.20 -6.36
C PHE A 259 2.42 9.57 -5.87
N VAL A 260 2.47 9.82 -4.55
CA VAL A 260 2.13 11.12 -3.95
C VAL A 260 3.00 12.22 -4.53
N LEU A 261 4.33 12.04 -4.57
CA LEU A 261 5.25 12.98 -5.18
C LEU A 261 4.93 13.24 -6.66
N THR A 262 4.53 12.21 -7.40
CA THR A 262 4.13 12.34 -8.82
C THR A 262 2.88 13.20 -8.96
N LEU A 263 1.86 13.02 -8.12
CA LEU A 263 0.64 13.85 -8.13
C LEU A 263 0.95 15.33 -7.89
N ILE A 264 1.83 15.61 -6.93
CA ILE A 264 2.26 16.98 -6.62
C ILE A 264 3.08 17.56 -7.77
N ASN A 265 4.14 16.85 -8.18
CA ASN A 265 5.10 17.36 -9.15
C ASN A 265 4.50 17.55 -10.55
N ASN A 266 3.48 16.78 -10.90
CA ASN A 266 2.71 16.93 -12.13
C ASN A 266 1.50 17.87 -11.99
N ARG A 267 1.34 18.54 -10.84
CA ARG A 267 0.24 19.48 -10.56
C ARG A 267 -1.15 18.86 -10.76
N VAL A 268 -1.29 17.58 -10.42
CA VAL A 268 -2.56 16.87 -10.45
C VAL A 268 -3.43 17.31 -9.29
N MET A 269 -2.82 17.46 -8.12
CA MET A 269 -3.49 17.90 -6.89
C MET A 269 -3.20 19.40 -6.66
N ASP A 270 -4.17 20.09 -6.12
CA ASP A 270 -4.07 21.49 -5.73
C ASP A 270 -4.74 21.75 -4.35
N GLU A 271 -4.64 22.96 -3.80
CA GLU A 271 -5.17 23.30 -2.48
C GLU A 271 -6.67 23.01 -2.34
N LYS A 272 -7.45 23.16 -3.44
CA LYS A 272 -8.91 22.95 -3.45
C LYS A 272 -9.30 21.49 -3.22
N ASP A 273 -8.36 20.55 -3.38
CA ASP A 273 -8.60 19.11 -3.18
C ASP A 273 -8.61 18.71 -1.70
N PHE A 274 -8.36 19.67 -0.80
CA PHE A 274 -8.23 19.43 0.63
C PHE A 274 -9.23 20.25 1.44
N ILE A 275 -9.57 19.72 2.63
CA ILE A 275 -10.29 20.43 3.68
C ILE A 275 -9.45 20.41 4.95
N ARG A 276 -9.41 21.56 5.63
CA ARG A 276 -8.78 21.70 6.95
C ARG A 276 -9.89 21.68 8.01
N GLN A 277 -9.77 20.78 8.97
CA GLN A 277 -10.71 20.68 10.09
C GLN A 277 -10.30 21.63 11.23
N GLU A 278 -11.23 21.93 12.14
CA GLU A 278 -10.98 22.73 13.34
C GLU A 278 -9.86 22.16 14.23
N SER A 279 -9.72 20.84 14.24
CA SER A 279 -8.63 20.11 14.91
C SER A 279 -7.24 20.33 14.29
N GLY A 280 -7.14 21.09 13.20
CA GLY A 280 -5.94 21.25 12.40
C GLY A 280 -5.68 20.10 11.42
N ALA A 281 -6.48 19.03 11.44
CA ALA A 281 -6.34 17.92 10.50
C ALA A 281 -6.62 18.34 9.07
N VAL A 282 -5.76 17.91 8.14
CA VAL A 282 -5.93 18.11 6.70
C VAL A 282 -6.36 16.79 6.07
N LEU A 283 -7.46 16.81 5.32
CA LEU A 283 -8.02 15.63 4.66
C LEU A 283 -8.30 15.93 3.19
N LEU A 284 -8.26 14.91 2.35
CA LEU A 284 -8.77 14.99 0.98
C LEU A 284 -10.30 15.17 1.00
N ASN A 285 -10.82 16.14 0.26
CA ASN A 285 -12.26 16.24 0.00
C ASN A 285 -12.70 15.23 -1.08
N ASP A 286 -13.97 15.25 -1.47
CA ASP A 286 -14.53 14.28 -2.42
C ASP A 286 -13.88 14.36 -3.81
N ASP A 287 -13.64 15.55 -4.31
CA ASP A 287 -12.99 15.76 -5.60
C ASP A 287 -11.53 15.36 -5.56
N GLY A 288 -10.80 15.71 -4.49
CA GLY A 288 -9.44 15.28 -4.24
C GLY A 288 -9.33 13.75 -4.16
N ARG A 289 -10.28 13.07 -3.47
CA ARG A 289 -10.33 11.61 -3.43
C ARG A 289 -10.60 11.00 -4.81
N ARG A 290 -11.53 11.57 -5.60
CA ARG A 290 -11.82 11.10 -6.97
C ARG A 290 -10.60 11.21 -7.87
N LYS A 291 -9.91 12.36 -7.83
CA LYS A 291 -8.65 12.56 -8.55
C LYS A 291 -7.60 11.54 -8.12
N PHE A 292 -7.37 11.41 -6.81
CA PHE A 292 -6.40 10.48 -6.25
C PHE A 292 -6.64 9.04 -6.71
N PHE A 293 -7.88 8.55 -6.62
CA PHE A 293 -8.22 7.18 -7.02
C PHE A 293 -8.08 6.95 -8.52
N LYS A 294 -8.48 7.90 -9.35
CA LYS A 294 -8.29 7.81 -10.80
C LYS A 294 -6.82 7.57 -11.13
N TYR A 295 -5.94 8.42 -10.61
CA TYR A 295 -4.50 8.30 -10.87
C TYR A 295 -3.87 7.07 -10.20
N TRP A 296 -4.39 6.64 -9.03
CA TRP A 296 -3.97 5.39 -8.40
C TRP A 296 -4.28 4.18 -9.29
N GLN A 297 -5.47 4.15 -9.91
CA GLN A 297 -5.82 3.11 -10.87
C GLN A 297 -4.93 3.13 -12.11
N ASP A 298 -4.67 4.32 -12.64
CA ASP A 298 -3.79 4.46 -13.79
C ASP A 298 -2.38 3.96 -13.42
N LYS A 299 -1.87 4.32 -12.24
CA LYS A 299 -0.60 3.80 -11.70
C LYS A 299 -0.59 2.28 -11.58
N LYS A 300 -1.66 1.68 -11.08
CA LYS A 300 -1.77 0.21 -10.96
C LYS A 300 -1.74 -0.50 -12.32
N ARG A 301 -2.13 0.16 -13.40
CA ARG A 301 -2.10 -0.36 -14.79
C ARG A 301 -0.77 -0.18 -15.49
N GLU A 302 0.09 0.70 -15.01
CA GLU A 302 1.41 0.89 -15.60
C GLU A 302 2.22 -0.40 -15.54
N GLY A 303 2.95 -0.68 -16.62
CA GLY A 303 3.83 -1.83 -16.72
C GLY A 303 5.16 -1.63 -16.00
N LEU A 304 5.68 -2.71 -15.44
CA LEU A 304 7.06 -2.78 -14.95
C LEU A 304 7.63 -4.18 -15.22
N THR A 305 8.94 -4.30 -15.14
CA THR A 305 9.61 -5.61 -15.08
C THR A 305 9.89 -5.93 -13.62
N HIS A 306 9.36 -7.05 -13.12
CA HIS A 306 9.56 -7.45 -11.73
C HIS A 306 11.04 -7.79 -11.49
N PRO A 307 11.70 -7.17 -10.50
CA PRO A 307 13.16 -7.27 -10.35
C PRO A 307 13.65 -8.69 -10.10
N TYR A 308 12.91 -9.50 -9.35
CA TYR A 308 13.30 -10.88 -9.05
C TYR A 308 12.86 -11.86 -10.16
N LEU A 309 11.65 -11.72 -10.71
CA LEU A 309 11.12 -12.65 -11.71
C LEU A 309 11.63 -12.36 -13.12
N GLY A 310 12.07 -11.14 -13.43
CA GLY A 310 12.40 -10.72 -14.79
C GLY A 310 11.18 -10.60 -15.72
N GLU A 311 9.97 -10.79 -15.21
CA GLU A 311 8.73 -10.79 -15.98
C GLU A 311 8.10 -9.40 -16.04
N LYS A 312 7.49 -9.07 -17.19
CA LYS A 312 6.68 -7.86 -17.35
C LYS A 312 5.31 -8.05 -16.70
N LEU A 313 4.93 -7.13 -15.84
CA LEU A 313 3.64 -7.13 -15.14
C LEU A 313 3.20 -5.70 -14.84
N GLN A 314 2.02 -5.55 -14.26
CA GLN A 314 1.48 -4.26 -13.85
C GLN A 314 1.75 -4.00 -12.36
N TRP A 315 1.93 -2.71 -11.99
CA TRP A 315 2.18 -2.32 -10.59
C TRP A 315 1.18 -2.90 -9.60
N GLY A 316 -0.10 -2.94 -9.95
CA GLY A 316 -1.12 -3.52 -9.06
C GLY A 316 -0.99 -5.02 -8.82
N MET A 317 -0.16 -5.74 -9.59
CA MET A 317 0.13 -7.17 -9.36
C MET A 317 1.27 -7.37 -8.35
N VAL A 318 2.07 -6.34 -8.08
CA VAL A 318 3.24 -6.48 -7.20
C VAL A 318 2.89 -7.02 -5.81
N PRO A 319 1.89 -6.48 -5.08
CA PRO A 319 1.50 -7.06 -3.78
C PRO A 319 1.14 -8.54 -3.86
N TYR A 320 0.44 -8.97 -4.91
CA TYR A 320 0.04 -10.37 -5.11
C TYR A 320 1.24 -11.29 -5.36
N ILE A 321 2.22 -10.83 -6.13
CA ILE A 321 3.43 -11.60 -6.40
C ILE A 321 4.28 -11.70 -5.14
N GLN A 322 4.47 -10.60 -4.42
CA GLN A 322 5.22 -10.61 -3.17
C GLN A 322 4.55 -11.51 -2.10
N ALA A 323 3.22 -11.50 -2.00
CA ALA A 323 2.49 -12.41 -1.12
C ALA A 323 2.68 -13.89 -1.53
N GLN A 324 2.70 -14.19 -2.83
CA GLN A 324 2.98 -15.54 -3.32
C GLN A 324 4.43 -15.97 -3.09
N LEU A 325 5.40 -15.06 -3.26
CA LEU A 325 6.81 -15.33 -2.96
C LEU A 325 7.01 -15.60 -1.46
N LEU A 326 6.33 -14.85 -0.60
CA LEU A 326 6.32 -15.10 0.84
C LEU A 326 5.69 -16.48 1.16
N ALA A 327 4.57 -16.83 0.55
CA ALA A 327 3.94 -18.13 0.73
C ALA A 327 4.84 -19.28 0.25
N ARG A 328 5.58 -19.11 -0.84
CA ARG A 328 6.57 -20.10 -1.33
C ARG A 328 7.75 -20.25 -0.39
N TYR A 329 8.26 -19.14 0.15
CA TYR A 329 9.31 -19.18 1.17
C TYR A 329 8.85 -19.96 2.42
N LEU A 330 7.66 -19.65 2.95
CA LEU A 330 7.11 -20.34 4.12
C LEU A 330 6.85 -21.85 3.88
N ARG A 331 6.63 -22.27 2.64
CA ARG A 331 6.53 -23.69 2.27
C ARG A 331 7.87 -24.38 2.07
N GLY A 332 8.98 -23.65 2.09
CA GLY A 332 10.31 -24.17 1.78
C GLY A 332 10.58 -24.33 0.27
N ASP A 333 9.78 -23.70 -0.60
CA ASP A 333 9.99 -23.69 -2.06
C ASP A 333 11.08 -22.69 -2.48
N LEU A 334 11.50 -21.80 -1.58
CA LEU A 334 12.56 -20.79 -1.75
C LEU A 334 13.45 -20.79 -0.50
N ASP A 335 14.75 -20.60 -0.70
CA ASP A 335 15.73 -20.51 0.38
C ASP A 335 15.57 -19.25 1.22
N ASP A 336 15.20 -18.13 0.58
CA ASP A 336 14.93 -16.83 1.22
C ASP A 336 13.72 -16.13 0.59
N TYR A 337 13.11 -15.21 1.35
CA TYR A 337 12.09 -14.30 0.81
C TYR A 337 12.76 -13.20 -0.02
N PRO A 338 12.52 -13.14 -1.35
CA PRO A 338 13.10 -12.10 -2.20
C PRO A 338 12.33 -10.79 -2.09
N PRO A 339 12.88 -9.74 -1.48
CA PRO A 339 12.22 -8.45 -1.38
C PRO A 339 12.07 -7.76 -2.75
N PHE A 340 11.10 -6.87 -2.87
CA PHE A 340 10.90 -6.06 -4.06
C PHE A 340 11.94 -4.93 -4.12
N LEU A 341 12.97 -5.08 -4.97
CA LEU A 341 14.08 -4.12 -5.11
C LEU A 341 13.94 -3.36 -6.44
N TRP A 342 13.37 -2.17 -6.39
CA TRP A 342 13.08 -1.38 -7.58
C TRP A 342 14.02 -0.18 -7.75
N LYS A 343 14.56 0.00 -8.97
CA LYS A 343 15.47 1.10 -9.35
C LYS A 343 14.79 2.13 -10.25
#